data_64373afb258701d5e5822cfe6f19d814
#
_entry.id   64373afb258701d5e5822cfe6f19d814
#
_cell.length_a   1.000
_cell.length_b   1.000
_cell.length_c   1.000
_cell.angle_alpha   90.00
_cell.angle_beta   90.00
_cell.angle_gamma   90.00
#
_symmetry.space_group_name_H-M   'P 1'
#
loop_
_entity.id
_entity.type
_entity.pdbx_description
1 polymer ?
#
loop_
_entity_poly.entity_id
_entity_poly.type
_entity_poly.pdbx_seq_one_letter_code
_entity_poly.pdbx_strand_id
1 'polypeptide(L)'
;MNAFFLNKDENVLLESYTRLNNTFEQTLVFRLGDDAGFFSEYNSMILAMLYCLTHRIRFVLHSYKGNFAQEKGWTDFFLPFCEVSKINSSFLHTYANFRPYGLHDRIRLKDGVWRWQLKKRVLNLLFQGYKSVFSPHTYLTQDLWDRFFYPLPYYDIPELSVHGDIIHACHKLVQFTWRFNETTWEDIRALKSRLRLPDKYISCHIRGGDKSLEVDLLTINPYMEWIKSQQCSDVFVLTDDYSVIEQLTAQYPSYRWYTLCEKVERGYFHQSFLRKSKNLKRELLIKLFASVDIIANSQRFLGTKTSNPSIFMDIFHPDISESVDSDRNMLYYILHTMQ
;
A
#
# COMPACT_ATOMS: atom_id res chain seq x y z
N MET A 1 23.55 -9.43 0.82
CA MET A 1 23.09 -9.87 2.15
C MET A 1 21.87 -10.76 1.92
N ASN A 2 21.83 -11.98 2.47
CA ASN A 2 20.73 -12.93 2.18
C ASN A 2 19.44 -12.45 2.84
N ALA A 3 18.54 -11.86 2.06
CA ALA A 3 17.24 -11.31 2.48
C ALA A 3 16.19 -12.38 2.89
N PHE A 4 16.61 -13.65 3.02
CA PHE A 4 15.75 -14.77 3.41
C PHE A 4 15.54 -14.90 4.92
N PHE A 5 16.45 -14.35 5.70
CA PHE A 5 16.32 -14.41 7.17
C PHE A 5 15.90 -13.03 7.64
N LEU A 6 14.80 -12.97 8.37
CA LEU A 6 14.50 -11.84 9.22
C LEU A 6 15.79 -11.42 9.92
N ASN A 7 16.07 -10.14 9.91
CA ASN A 7 16.90 -9.58 10.94
C ASN A 7 16.35 -10.09 12.30
N LYS A 8 17.21 -10.46 13.22
CA LYS A 8 16.83 -10.98 14.54
C LYS A 8 15.77 -10.09 15.21
N ASP A 9 15.89 -8.78 15.00
CA ASP A 9 14.97 -7.78 15.56
C ASP A 9 13.57 -7.81 14.92
N GLU A 10 13.46 -8.08 13.62
CA GLU A 10 12.17 -8.19 12.93
C GLU A 10 11.38 -9.45 13.34
N ASN A 11 12.10 -10.56 13.63
CA ASN A 11 11.48 -11.78 14.16
C ASN A 11 10.93 -11.53 15.57
N VAL A 12 11.69 -10.89 16.43
CA VAL A 12 11.28 -10.54 17.78
C VAL A 12 10.05 -9.62 17.75
N LEU A 13 10.05 -8.66 16.83
CA LEU A 13 8.93 -7.73 16.67
C LEU A 13 7.65 -8.47 16.21
N LEU A 14 7.74 -9.37 15.24
CA LEU A 14 6.61 -10.18 14.77
C LEU A 14 6.07 -11.11 15.88
N GLU A 15 6.96 -11.76 16.64
CA GLU A 15 6.56 -12.61 17.77
C GLU A 15 5.84 -11.81 18.85
N SER A 16 6.35 -10.61 19.16
CA SER A 16 5.74 -9.69 20.12
C SER A 16 4.37 -9.22 19.65
N TYR A 17 4.26 -8.82 18.37
CA TYR A 17 2.98 -8.47 17.76
C TYR A 17 1.98 -9.63 17.83
N THR A 18 2.41 -10.83 17.44
CA THR A 18 1.53 -12.01 17.40
C THR A 18 1.01 -12.35 18.80
N ARG A 19 1.89 -12.28 19.79
CA ARG A 19 1.53 -12.53 21.20
C ARG A 19 0.51 -11.49 21.67
N LEU A 20 0.80 -10.20 21.47
CA LEU A 20 -0.09 -9.12 21.89
C LEU A 20 -1.45 -9.19 21.18
N ASN A 21 -1.45 -9.32 19.85
CA ASN A 21 -2.66 -9.40 19.05
C ASN A 21 -3.59 -10.57 19.48
N ASN A 22 -3.02 -11.69 19.90
CA ASN A 22 -3.79 -12.87 20.33
C ASN A 22 -4.36 -12.74 21.75
N THR A 23 -3.99 -11.72 22.52
CA THR A 23 -4.60 -11.48 23.85
C THR A 23 -5.95 -10.75 23.77
N PHE A 24 -6.30 -10.18 22.62
CA PHE A 24 -7.48 -9.35 22.49
C PHE A 24 -8.73 -10.21 22.19
N GLU A 25 -9.85 -9.91 22.85
CA GLU A 25 -11.09 -10.66 22.75
C GLU A 25 -11.93 -10.26 21.54
N GLN A 26 -12.05 -8.95 21.28
CA GLN A 26 -12.75 -8.44 20.09
C GLN A 26 -11.89 -8.66 18.86
N THR A 27 -12.48 -8.94 17.73
CA THR A 27 -11.76 -9.24 16.49
C THR A 27 -12.21 -8.32 15.36
N LEU A 28 -11.27 -7.73 14.64
CA LEU A 28 -11.49 -7.12 13.32
C LEU A 28 -11.06 -8.11 12.24
N VAL A 29 -11.98 -8.49 11.35
CA VAL A 29 -11.63 -9.17 10.10
C VAL A 29 -11.47 -8.09 9.01
N PHE A 30 -10.24 -7.69 8.78
CA PHE A 30 -9.90 -6.65 7.79
C PHE A 30 -9.83 -7.26 6.39
N ARG A 31 -10.62 -6.72 5.44
CA ARG A 31 -10.57 -7.13 4.03
C ARG A 31 -9.52 -6.31 3.29
N LEU A 32 -8.54 -7.00 2.72
CA LEU A 32 -7.53 -6.45 1.84
C LEU A 32 -7.83 -6.82 0.38
N GLY A 33 -7.74 -5.87 -0.53
CA GLY A 33 -7.95 -6.10 -1.96
C GLY A 33 -9.41 -6.03 -2.38
N ASP A 34 -10.15 -5.04 -1.94
CA ASP A 34 -11.55 -4.81 -2.32
C ASP A 34 -11.64 -4.13 -3.69
N ASP A 35 -11.34 -2.83 -3.81
CA ASP A 35 -11.49 -2.09 -5.06
C ASP A 35 -10.58 -0.86 -5.21
N ALA A 36 -9.46 -0.83 -4.50
CA ALA A 36 -8.45 0.21 -4.65
C ALA A 36 -7.10 -0.38 -5.12
N GLY A 37 -6.15 0.50 -5.45
CA GLY A 37 -4.79 0.10 -5.79
C GLY A 37 -4.07 -0.49 -4.59
N PHE A 38 -3.09 -1.37 -4.83
CA PHE A 38 -2.42 -2.14 -3.78
C PHE A 38 -1.94 -1.28 -2.60
N PHE A 39 -1.20 -0.19 -2.84
CA PHE A 39 -0.69 0.64 -1.75
C PHE A 39 -1.77 1.43 -1.02
N SER A 40 -2.90 1.78 -1.65
CA SER A 40 -4.04 2.35 -0.95
C SER A 40 -4.63 1.37 0.07
N GLU A 41 -4.77 0.11 -0.34
CA GLU A 41 -5.26 -0.96 0.52
C GLU A 41 -4.25 -1.32 1.63
N TYR A 42 -2.96 -1.39 1.27
CA TYR A 42 -1.89 -1.71 2.22
C TYR A 42 -1.73 -0.62 3.30
N ASN A 43 -1.67 0.65 2.92
CA ASN A 43 -1.57 1.75 3.88
C ASN A 43 -2.78 1.77 4.83
N SER A 44 -3.99 1.51 4.30
CA SER A 44 -5.21 1.39 5.11
C SER A 44 -5.14 0.18 6.07
N MET A 45 -4.53 -0.93 5.64
CA MET A 45 -4.29 -2.10 6.49
C MET A 45 -3.36 -1.76 7.66
N ILE A 46 -2.28 -1.04 7.42
CA ILE A 46 -1.35 -0.61 8.48
C ILE A 46 -2.05 0.29 9.50
N LEU A 47 -2.87 1.23 9.04
CA LEU A 47 -3.66 2.08 9.93
C LEU A 47 -4.70 1.27 10.74
N ALA A 48 -5.35 0.30 10.11
CA ALA A 48 -6.28 -0.59 10.79
C ALA A 48 -5.58 -1.46 11.85
N MET A 49 -4.37 -1.95 11.56
CA MET A 49 -3.56 -2.69 12.53
C MET A 49 -3.19 -1.80 13.73
N LEU A 50 -2.76 -0.56 13.48
CA LEU A 50 -2.42 0.40 14.52
C LEU A 50 -3.64 0.74 15.39
N TYR A 51 -4.80 0.97 14.76
CA TYR A 51 -6.07 1.16 15.46
C TYR A 51 -6.41 -0.04 16.34
N CYS A 52 -6.27 -1.26 15.82
CA CYS A 52 -6.54 -2.50 16.55
C CYS A 52 -5.66 -2.65 17.79
N LEU A 53 -4.37 -2.39 17.68
CA LEU A 53 -3.44 -2.41 18.81
C LEU A 53 -3.84 -1.41 19.89
N THR A 54 -4.17 -0.17 19.48
CA THR A 54 -4.54 0.91 20.40
C THR A 54 -5.86 0.63 21.14
N HIS A 55 -6.81 -0.03 20.47
CA HIS A 55 -8.14 -0.29 21.01
C HIS A 55 -8.33 -1.72 21.52
N ARG A 56 -7.24 -2.51 21.62
CA ARG A 56 -7.24 -3.89 22.09
C ARG A 56 -8.20 -4.80 21.29
N ILE A 57 -8.16 -4.66 19.95
CA ILE A 57 -8.93 -5.44 19.00
C ILE A 57 -7.96 -6.38 18.27
N ARG A 58 -8.26 -7.67 18.21
CA ARG A 58 -7.48 -8.66 17.46
C ARG A 58 -7.62 -8.42 15.97
N PHE A 59 -6.50 -8.22 15.28
CA PHE A 59 -6.49 -8.08 13.84
C PHE A 59 -6.39 -9.44 13.15
N VAL A 60 -7.28 -9.72 12.21
CA VAL A 60 -7.31 -10.91 11.36
C VAL A 60 -7.41 -10.45 9.90
N LEU A 61 -6.55 -10.97 9.04
CA LEU A 61 -6.51 -10.59 7.63
C LEU A 61 -7.44 -11.45 6.78
N HIS A 62 -8.26 -10.84 5.94
CA HIS A 62 -9.01 -11.49 4.87
C HIS A 62 -8.57 -10.93 3.51
N SER A 63 -7.79 -11.69 2.76
CA SER A 63 -7.26 -11.30 1.44
C SER A 63 -7.63 -12.28 0.32
N TYR A 64 -8.38 -13.33 0.65
CA TYR A 64 -8.87 -14.29 -0.31
C TYR A 64 -9.81 -13.62 -1.32
N LYS A 65 -9.62 -13.89 -2.61
CA LYS A 65 -10.33 -13.20 -3.71
C LYS A 65 -10.17 -11.67 -3.72
N GLY A 66 -9.11 -11.16 -3.10
CA GLY A 66 -8.72 -9.76 -3.27
C GLY A 66 -8.46 -9.43 -4.75
N ASN A 67 -8.59 -8.17 -5.13
CA ASN A 67 -8.40 -7.72 -6.52
C ASN A 67 -7.00 -8.02 -7.10
N PHE A 68 -6.01 -8.18 -6.23
CA PHE A 68 -4.63 -8.54 -6.56
C PHE A 68 -4.32 -10.05 -6.36
N ALA A 69 -5.22 -10.80 -5.71
CA ALA A 69 -4.98 -12.20 -5.36
C ALA A 69 -4.86 -13.10 -6.59
N GLN A 70 -3.91 -14.04 -6.53
CA GLN A 70 -3.80 -15.15 -7.48
C GLN A 70 -4.69 -16.30 -7.03
N GLU A 71 -4.37 -16.89 -5.87
CA GLU A 71 -5.10 -18.02 -5.27
C GLU A 71 -5.38 -17.82 -3.78
N LYS A 72 -4.35 -17.40 -3.02
CA LYS A 72 -4.35 -17.34 -1.56
C LYS A 72 -4.51 -15.93 -0.99
N GLY A 73 -4.37 -14.89 -1.84
CA GLY A 73 -4.38 -13.50 -1.42
C GLY A 73 -3.01 -13.02 -0.96
N TRP A 74 -2.87 -12.60 0.29
CA TRP A 74 -1.64 -12.06 0.85
C TRP A 74 -0.42 -12.97 0.60
N THR A 75 -0.57 -14.26 0.87
CA THR A 75 0.53 -15.22 0.78
C THR A 75 0.91 -15.62 -0.66
N ASP A 76 0.22 -15.09 -1.67
CA ASP A 76 0.68 -15.16 -3.06
C ASP A 76 1.99 -14.36 -3.27
N PHE A 77 2.24 -13.34 -2.44
CA PHE A 77 3.39 -12.44 -2.57
C PHE A 77 4.22 -12.31 -1.28
N PHE A 78 3.60 -12.38 -0.11
CA PHE A 78 4.20 -12.03 1.17
C PHE A 78 4.23 -13.20 2.14
N LEU A 79 5.12 -13.12 3.13
CA LEU A 79 5.10 -14.01 4.28
C LEU A 79 3.90 -13.67 5.19
N PRO A 80 3.31 -14.65 5.87
CA PRO A 80 2.24 -14.40 6.83
C PRO A 80 2.77 -13.61 8.05
N PHE A 81 1.95 -12.71 8.58
CA PHE A 81 2.26 -11.92 9.78
C PHE A 81 1.15 -11.98 10.85
N CYS A 82 -0.03 -12.47 10.51
CA CYS A 82 -1.15 -12.66 11.42
C CYS A 82 -2.01 -13.84 10.95
N GLU A 83 -3.06 -14.14 11.72
CA GLU A 83 -4.07 -15.09 11.28
C GLU A 83 -4.76 -14.60 10.01
N VAL A 84 -4.91 -15.51 9.05
CA VAL A 84 -5.71 -15.29 7.85
C VAL A 84 -7.06 -15.97 8.05
N SER A 85 -8.16 -15.24 7.81
CA SER A 85 -9.50 -15.79 7.93
C SER A 85 -9.68 -17.01 7.03
N LYS A 86 -10.25 -18.09 7.58
CA LYS A 86 -10.37 -19.37 6.86
C LYS A 86 -11.26 -19.24 5.62
N ILE A 87 -10.85 -19.91 4.55
CA ILE A 87 -11.54 -19.91 3.26
C ILE A 87 -13.02 -20.32 3.37
N ASN A 88 -13.37 -21.19 4.32
CA ASN A 88 -14.74 -21.70 4.51
C ASN A 88 -15.73 -20.66 5.05
N SER A 89 -15.26 -19.56 5.67
CA SER A 89 -16.08 -18.40 6.03
C SER A 89 -16.09 -17.32 4.95
N SER A 90 -15.52 -17.62 3.79
CA SER A 90 -15.11 -16.65 2.78
C SER A 90 -16.24 -15.91 2.09
N PHE A 91 -17.43 -16.51 1.95
CA PHE A 91 -18.53 -15.84 1.23
C PHE A 91 -18.95 -14.56 1.95
N LEU A 92 -19.26 -14.66 3.24
CA LEU A 92 -19.68 -13.51 4.05
C LEU A 92 -18.56 -12.48 4.18
N HIS A 93 -17.34 -12.93 4.50
CA HIS A 93 -16.20 -12.02 4.62
C HIS A 93 -15.82 -11.38 3.30
N THR A 94 -15.99 -12.07 2.17
CA THR A 94 -15.67 -11.53 0.86
C THR A 94 -16.72 -10.53 0.37
N TYR A 95 -17.99 -10.78 0.58
CA TYR A 95 -19.06 -9.98 -0.03
C TYR A 95 -19.76 -9.03 0.94
N ALA A 96 -19.79 -9.33 2.23
CA ALA A 96 -20.33 -8.45 3.25
C ALA A 96 -19.28 -7.52 3.88
N ASN A 97 -17.98 -7.90 3.83
CA ASN A 97 -16.88 -7.14 4.37
C ASN A 97 -16.25 -6.29 3.25
N PHE A 98 -16.38 -5.00 3.29
CA PHE A 98 -15.91 -4.10 2.23
C PHE A 98 -15.47 -2.74 2.79
N ARG A 99 -14.71 -2.03 1.99
CA ARG A 99 -14.41 -0.62 2.22
C ARG A 99 -15.65 0.20 1.86
N PRO A 100 -16.19 1.05 2.75
CA PRO A 100 -17.29 1.95 2.40
C PRO A 100 -16.80 3.03 1.43
N TYR A 101 -17.72 3.48 0.55
CA TYR A 101 -17.45 4.64 -0.31
C TYR A 101 -17.78 5.92 0.43
N GLY A 102 -16.88 6.90 0.33
CA GLY A 102 -17.12 8.27 0.79
C GLY A 102 -18.03 9.07 -0.18
N LEU A 103 -18.45 10.25 0.28
CA LEU A 103 -19.26 11.17 -0.53
C LEU A 103 -18.56 11.63 -1.83
N HIS A 104 -17.23 11.65 -1.85
CA HIS A 104 -16.43 12.00 -3.03
C HIS A 104 -16.42 10.93 -4.13
N ASP A 105 -16.81 9.71 -3.84
CA ASP A 105 -16.91 8.64 -4.85
C ASP A 105 -18.14 8.77 -5.76
N ARG A 106 -18.83 9.92 -5.75
CA ARG A 106 -19.98 10.20 -6.65
C ARG A 106 -19.64 10.04 -8.14
N ILE A 107 -18.39 10.24 -8.54
CA ILE A 107 -17.92 10.05 -9.92
C ILE A 107 -18.04 8.57 -10.32
N ARG A 108 -17.78 7.64 -9.40
CA ARG A 108 -17.89 6.19 -9.63
C ARG A 108 -19.34 5.69 -9.71
N LEU A 109 -20.31 6.43 -9.21
CA LEU A 109 -21.74 6.08 -9.32
C LEU A 109 -22.22 6.07 -10.77
N LYS A 110 -21.60 6.86 -11.66
CA LYS A 110 -21.94 6.89 -13.10
C LYS A 110 -21.58 5.60 -13.84
N ASP A 111 -20.60 4.82 -13.33
CA ASP A 111 -20.08 3.62 -14.01
C ASP A 111 -20.80 2.31 -13.63
N GLY A 112 -22.01 2.39 -13.07
CA GLY A 112 -22.79 1.21 -12.68
C GLY A 112 -22.34 0.52 -11.39
N VAL A 113 -21.33 1.07 -10.71
CA VAL A 113 -20.82 0.59 -9.42
C VAL A 113 -21.87 0.63 -8.31
N TRP A 114 -22.90 1.47 -8.44
CA TRP A 114 -23.98 1.61 -7.47
C TRP A 114 -24.76 0.29 -7.23
N ARG A 115 -24.96 -0.54 -8.28
CA ARG A 115 -25.65 -1.84 -8.15
C ARG A 115 -24.84 -2.80 -7.28
N TRP A 116 -23.54 -2.81 -7.48
CA TRP A 116 -22.63 -3.64 -6.70
C TRP A 116 -22.55 -3.18 -5.24
N GLN A 117 -22.53 -1.85 -5.00
CA GLN A 117 -22.59 -1.26 -3.65
C GLN A 117 -23.90 -1.58 -2.96
N LEU A 118 -25.04 -1.49 -3.65
CA LEU A 118 -26.33 -1.87 -3.11
C LEU A 118 -26.34 -3.35 -2.70
N LYS A 119 -25.82 -4.23 -3.57
CA LYS A 119 -25.66 -5.65 -3.25
C LYS A 119 -24.80 -5.87 -2.00
N LYS A 120 -23.66 -5.18 -1.90
CA LYS A 120 -22.80 -5.26 -0.70
C LYS A 120 -23.52 -4.80 0.57
N ARG A 121 -24.27 -3.69 0.50
CA ARG A 121 -25.05 -3.17 1.64
C ARG A 121 -26.12 -4.17 2.10
N VAL A 122 -26.85 -4.77 1.17
CA VAL A 122 -27.84 -5.82 1.50
C VAL A 122 -27.16 -7.01 2.15
N LEU A 123 -26.07 -7.50 1.58
CA LEU A 123 -25.29 -8.61 2.17
C LEU A 123 -24.74 -8.26 3.55
N ASN A 124 -24.29 -7.01 3.74
CA ASN A 124 -23.82 -6.54 5.04
C ASN A 124 -24.95 -6.54 6.07
N LEU A 125 -26.15 -6.05 5.74
CA LEU A 125 -27.32 -6.09 6.64
C LEU A 125 -27.65 -7.52 7.06
N LEU A 126 -27.66 -8.46 6.11
CA LEU A 126 -27.88 -9.88 6.40
C LEU A 126 -26.78 -10.45 7.30
N PHE A 127 -25.52 -10.07 7.04
CA PHE A 127 -24.40 -10.50 7.84
C PHE A 127 -24.39 -9.86 9.23
N GLN A 128 -24.83 -8.63 9.40
CA GLN A 128 -24.95 -7.98 10.72
C GLN A 128 -25.95 -8.74 11.61
N GLY A 129 -27.09 -9.19 11.04
CA GLY A 129 -28.03 -10.05 11.74
C GLY A 129 -27.42 -11.40 12.17
N TYR A 130 -26.69 -12.06 11.27
CA TYR A 130 -25.95 -13.28 11.57
C TYR A 130 -24.86 -13.05 12.63
N LYS A 131 -24.07 -11.97 12.47
CA LYS A 131 -22.97 -11.61 13.36
C LYS A 131 -23.44 -11.38 14.80
N SER A 132 -24.56 -10.68 14.98
CA SER A 132 -25.11 -10.39 16.31
C SER A 132 -25.42 -11.65 17.12
N VAL A 133 -25.74 -12.76 16.45
CA VAL A 133 -26.07 -14.04 17.09
C VAL A 133 -24.84 -14.95 17.22
N PHE A 134 -24.05 -15.08 16.17
CA PHE A 134 -23.00 -16.11 16.08
C PHE A 134 -21.57 -15.60 16.28
N SER A 135 -21.36 -14.28 16.17
CA SER A 135 -20.02 -13.68 16.30
C SER A 135 -20.10 -12.24 16.84
N PRO A 136 -20.66 -12.02 18.04
CA PRO A 136 -20.96 -10.67 18.56
C PRO A 136 -19.71 -9.79 18.78
N HIS A 137 -18.54 -10.41 18.94
CA HIS A 137 -17.26 -9.71 19.17
C HIS A 137 -16.44 -9.50 17.88
N THR A 138 -17.06 -9.65 16.70
CA THR A 138 -16.38 -9.51 15.41
C THR A 138 -16.81 -8.23 14.70
N TYR A 139 -15.83 -7.42 14.36
CA TYR A 139 -15.97 -6.27 13.46
C TYR A 139 -15.56 -6.65 12.04
N LEU A 140 -16.17 -6.00 11.05
CA LEU A 140 -15.74 -6.03 9.66
C LEU A 140 -15.11 -4.68 9.28
N THR A 141 -14.40 -4.62 8.17
CA THR A 141 -13.70 -3.40 7.70
C THR A 141 -14.60 -2.17 7.73
N GLN A 142 -15.82 -2.25 7.17
CA GLN A 142 -16.76 -1.12 7.13
C GLN A 142 -17.29 -0.67 8.50
N ASP A 143 -17.25 -1.52 9.51
CA ASP A 143 -17.74 -1.18 10.86
C ASP A 143 -16.83 -0.19 11.57
N LEU A 144 -15.55 -0.19 11.21
CA LEU A 144 -14.52 0.64 11.83
C LEU A 144 -13.77 1.53 10.83
N TRP A 145 -14.16 1.54 9.56
CA TRP A 145 -13.40 2.17 8.48
C TRP A 145 -13.00 3.61 8.79
N ASP A 146 -13.96 4.46 9.10
CA ASP A 146 -13.70 5.89 9.34
C ASP A 146 -12.76 6.10 10.54
N ARG A 147 -12.78 5.19 11.52
CA ARG A 147 -11.97 5.31 12.74
C ARG A 147 -10.49 5.08 12.51
N PHE A 148 -10.10 4.35 11.47
CA PHE A 148 -8.69 4.10 11.15
C PHE A 148 -7.95 5.40 10.79
N PHE A 149 -8.68 6.43 10.35
CA PHE A 149 -8.14 7.69 9.85
C PHE A 149 -8.18 8.83 10.88
N TYR A 150 -8.51 8.51 12.14
CA TYR A 150 -8.41 9.46 13.27
C TYR A 150 -7.22 9.08 14.16
N PRO A 151 -5.99 9.48 13.77
CA PRO A 151 -4.80 9.10 14.50
C PRO A 151 -4.72 9.81 15.84
N LEU A 152 -4.03 9.14 16.77
CA LEU A 152 -3.62 9.76 18.01
C LEU A 152 -2.38 10.65 17.77
N PRO A 153 -2.18 11.69 18.58
CA PRO A 153 -0.99 12.52 18.50
C PRO A 153 0.29 11.77 18.91
N TYR A 154 0.14 10.71 19.70
CA TYR A 154 1.22 9.90 20.21
C TYR A 154 0.76 8.46 20.45
N TYR A 155 1.63 7.50 20.13
CA TYR A 155 1.43 6.07 20.33
C TYR A 155 2.46 5.54 21.32
N ASP A 156 1.99 4.78 22.29
CA ASP A 156 2.80 4.08 23.29
C ASP A 156 2.40 2.61 23.35
N ILE A 157 3.19 1.75 22.71
CA ILE A 157 2.99 0.30 22.67
C ILE A 157 4.33 -0.37 23.01
N PRO A 158 4.64 -0.51 24.31
CA PRO A 158 5.94 -0.98 24.77
C PRO A 158 6.34 -2.35 24.22
N GLU A 159 5.38 -3.25 24.03
CA GLU A 159 5.60 -4.61 23.51
C GLU A 159 6.19 -4.61 22.09
N LEU A 160 6.00 -3.52 21.36
CA LEU A 160 6.52 -3.32 19.99
C LEU A 160 7.62 -2.25 19.93
N SER A 161 8.07 -1.76 21.07
CA SER A 161 9.01 -0.63 21.16
C SER A 161 8.53 0.58 20.36
N VAL A 162 7.22 0.86 20.42
CA VAL A 162 6.59 2.03 19.80
C VAL A 162 6.43 3.11 20.86
N HIS A 163 7.14 4.23 20.67
CA HIS A 163 7.09 5.43 21.52
C HIS A 163 7.21 6.66 20.61
N GLY A 164 6.12 7.13 19.99
CA GLY A 164 6.23 8.23 19.05
C GLY A 164 4.96 8.55 18.29
N ASP A 165 5.12 9.25 17.18
CA ASP A 165 4.04 9.64 16.29
C ASP A 165 3.55 8.48 15.40
N ILE A 166 2.59 8.78 14.54
CA ILE A 166 1.99 7.81 13.62
C ILE A 166 3.01 7.23 12.63
N ILE A 167 3.99 8.02 12.17
CA ILE A 167 5.01 7.54 11.23
C ILE A 167 5.86 6.47 11.89
N HIS A 168 6.34 6.76 13.11
CA HIS A 168 7.12 5.80 13.89
C HIS A 168 6.32 4.52 14.18
N ALA A 169 5.05 4.65 14.60
CA ALA A 169 4.20 3.51 14.89
C ALA A 169 3.92 2.65 13.64
N CYS A 170 3.57 3.27 12.53
CA CYS A 170 3.35 2.57 11.26
C CYS A 170 4.64 1.93 10.72
N HIS A 171 5.80 2.60 10.86
CA HIS A 171 7.09 2.05 10.47
C HIS A 171 7.36 0.69 11.14
N LYS A 172 7.11 0.59 12.45
CA LYS A 172 7.25 -0.68 13.18
C LYS A 172 6.36 -1.80 12.62
N LEU A 173 5.13 -1.46 12.20
CA LEU A 173 4.23 -2.44 11.57
C LEU A 173 4.71 -2.85 10.18
N VAL A 174 5.23 -1.92 9.40
CA VAL A 174 5.77 -2.19 8.06
C VAL A 174 6.98 -3.12 8.13
N GLN A 175 7.85 -2.99 9.12
CA GLN A 175 9.06 -3.81 9.27
C GLN A 175 8.77 -5.32 9.25
N PHE A 176 7.66 -5.79 9.81
CA PHE A 176 7.33 -7.22 9.81
C PHE A 176 6.21 -7.62 8.85
N THR A 177 5.49 -6.66 8.26
CA THR A 177 4.45 -6.97 7.27
C THR A 177 4.96 -6.90 5.84
N TRP A 178 5.92 -6.00 5.52
CA TRP A 178 6.50 -5.85 4.18
C TRP A 178 7.60 -6.87 3.92
N ARG A 179 7.21 -8.14 3.81
CA ARG A 179 8.13 -9.26 3.71
C ARG A 179 7.69 -10.21 2.61
N PHE A 180 8.42 -10.24 1.53
CA PHE A 180 8.10 -11.09 0.39
C PHE A 180 8.42 -12.56 0.66
N ASN A 181 7.62 -13.46 0.08
CA ASN A 181 7.96 -14.87 -0.02
C ASN A 181 9.10 -15.09 -1.06
N GLU A 182 9.68 -16.29 -1.05
CA GLU A 182 10.85 -16.61 -1.88
C GLU A 182 10.61 -16.36 -3.37
N THR A 183 9.51 -16.86 -3.91
CA THR A 183 9.18 -16.71 -5.34
C THR A 183 9.04 -15.24 -5.74
N THR A 184 8.42 -14.42 -4.89
CA THR A 184 8.30 -12.97 -5.13
C THR A 184 9.67 -12.29 -5.12
N TRP A 185 10.54 -12.66 -4.17
CA TRP A 185 11.91 -12.14 -4.14
C TRP A 185 12.74 -12.51 -5.37
N GLU A 186 12.60 -13.74 -5.86
CA GLU A 186 13.28 -14.17 -7.10
C GLU A 186 12.85 -13.33 -8.29
N ASP A 187 11.55 -13.11 -8.46
CA ASP A 187 11.02 -12.26 -9.52
C ASP A 187 11.49 -10.80 -9.40
N ILE A 188 11.48 -10.23 -8.19
CA ILE A 188 11.98 -8.86 -7.92
C ILE A 188 13.46 -8.76 -8.32
N ARG A 189 14.30 -9.71 -7.89
CA ARG A 189 15.73 -9.72 -8.21
C ARG A 189 15.97 -9.83 -9.71
N ALA A 190 15.20 -10.68 -10.40
CA ALA A 190 15.28 -10.83 -11.84
C ALA A 190 14.95 -9.53 -12.60
N LEU A 191 13.96 -8.76 -12.14
CA LEU A 191 13.66 -7.46 -12.73
C LEU A 191 14.75 -6.42 -12.44
N LYS A 192 15.23 -6.34 -11.20
CA LYS A 192 16.29 -5.40 -10.81
C LYS A 192 17.59 -5.63 -11.61
N SER A 193 17.98 -6.87 -11.80
CA SER A 193 19.22 -7.21 -12.53
C SER A 193 19.23 -6.72 -13.98
N ARG A 194 18.06 -6.55 -14.60
CA ARG A 194 17.94 -6.05 -15.99
C ARG A 194 18.30 -4.57 -16.12
N LEU A 195 18.12 -3.77 -15.06
CA LEU A 195 18.34 -2.33 -15.07
C LEU A 195 19.82 -1.93 -15.01
N ARG A 196 20.69 -2.82 -14.50
CA ARG A 196 22.13 -2.53 -14.29
C ARG A 196 22.34 -1.18 -13.57
N LEU A 197 21.56 -0.94 -12.51
CA LEU A 197 21.68 0.24 -11.68
C LEU A 197 23.10 0.34 -11.08
N PRO A 198 23.68 1.53 -10.99
CA PRO A 198 24.94 1.74 -10.26
C PRO A 198 24.69 1.62 -8.74
N ASP A 199 25.80 1.53 -7.98
CA ASP A 199 25.72 1.47 -6.50
C ASP A 199 25.14 2.74 -5.87
N LYS A 200 25.29 3.88 -6.56
CA LYS A 200 24.79 5.18 -6.10
C LYS A 200 23.84 5.78 -7.11
N TYR A 201 22.62 5.96 -6.72
CA TYR A 201 21.57 6.62 -7.51
C TYR A 201 20.55 7.27 -6.57
N ILE A 202 19.80 8.19 -7.11
CA ILE A 202 18.61 8.76 -6.45
C ILE A 202 17.36 8.27 -7.14
N SER A 203 16.22 8.46 -6.52
CA SER A 203 14.95 8.01 -7.08
C SER A 203 13.84 9.04 -6.96
N CYS A 204 12.89 8.99 -7.87
CA CYS A 204 11.67 9.80 -7.78
C CYS A 204 10.45 9.00 -8.25
N HIS A 205 9.26 9.43 -7.77
CA HIS A 205 7.99 8.89 -8.21
C HIS A 205 7.17 9.98 -8.90
N ILE A 206 7.03 9.87 -10.21
CA ILE A 206 6.27 10.79 -11.06
C ILE A 206 5.03 10.07 -11.59
N ARG A 207 3.87 10.44 -11.08
CA ARG A 207 2.60 9.78 -11.34
C ARG A 207 1.90 10.34 -12.59
N GLY A 208 1.31 9.45 -13.40
CA GLY A 208 0.41 9.75 -14.52
C GLY A 208 -0.99 9.11 -14.34
N GLY A 209 -1.61 8.75 -15.44
CA GLY A 209 -2.83 7.94 -15.50
C GLY A 209 -4.06 8.53 -14.83
N ASP A 210 -4.84 7.68 -14.14
CA ASP A 210 -6.14 8.04 -13.54
C ASP A 210 -6.03 9.07 -12.40
N LYS A 211 -4.84 9.31 -11.88
CA LYS A 211 -4.62 10.31 -10.84
C LYS A 211 -4.92 11.74 -11.31
N SER A 212 -4.79 12.02 -12.60
CA SER A 212 -5.22 13.30 -13.21
C SER A 212 -6.71 13.60 -13.05
N LEU A 213 -7.53 12.58 -12.77
CA LEU A 213 -8.97 12.72 -12.50
C LEU A 213 -9.26 13.12 -11.03
N GLU A 214 -8.29 12.96 -10.15
CA GLU A 214 -8.43 13.21 -8.70
C GLU A 214 -7.71 14.49 -8.26
N VAL A 215 -6.54 14.75 -8.83
CA VAL A 215 -5.67 15.89 -8.49
C VAL A 215 -4.96 16.41 -9.73
N ASP A 216 -4.58 17.70 -9.72
CA ASP A 216 -3.70 18.25 -10.74
C ASP A 216 -2.32 17.58 -10.65
N LEU A 217 -1.89 16.95 -11.76
CA LEU A 217 -0.58 16.31 -11.81
C LEU A 217 0.51 17.38 -11.83
N LEU A 218 1.52 17.14 -11.01
CA LEU A 218 2.70 18.00 -11.00
C LEU A 218 3.49 17.82 -12.31
N THR A 219 3.95 18.94 -12.86
CA THR A 219 4.90 18.93 -13.99
C THR A 219 6.23 18.32 -13.55
N ILE A 220 7.11 17.99 -14.50
CA ILE A 220 8.46 17.47 -14.18
C ILE A 220 9.36 18.51 -13.52
N ASN A 221 9.05 19.80 -13.60
CA ASN A 221 9.93 20.88 -13.15
C ASN A 221 10.30 20.81 -11.66
N PRO A 222 9.36 20.67 -10.71
CA PRO A 222 9.71 20.54 -9.29
C PRO A 222 10.63 19.34 -9.00
N TYR A 223 10.42 18.23 -9.72
CA TYR A 223 11.30 17.06 -9.59
C TYR A 223 12.70 17.36 -10.11
N MET A 224 12.82 18.08 -11.24
CA MET A 224 14.12 18.43 -11.81
C MET A 224 14.88 19.45 -10.99
N GLU A 225 14.19 20.38 -10.32
CA GLU A 225 14.83 21.30 -9.36
C GLU A 225 15.50 20.53 -8.23
N TRP A 226 14.77 19.56 -7.65
CA TRP A 226 15.30 18.70 -6.60
C TRP A 226 16.44 17.81 -7.12
N ILE A 227 16.28 17.13 -8.26
CA ILE A 227 17.30 16.24 -8.85
C ILE A 227 18.60 16.98 -9.07
N LYS A 228 18.56 18.22 -9.60
CA LYS A 228 19.74 19.07 -9.82
C LYS A 228 20.48 19.39 -8.52
N SER A 229 19.76 19.51 -7.39
CA SER A 229 20.37 19.79 -6.09
C SER A 229 21.10 18.58 -5.49
N GLN A 230 20.82 17.34 -5.94
CA GLN A 230 21.36 16.10 -5.36
C GLN A 230 22.76 15.72 -5.86
N GLN A 231 23.32 16.43 -6.87
CA GLN A 231 24.64 16.12 -7.45
C GLN A 231 24.80 14.66 -7.91
N CYS A 232 23.72 14.02 -8.34
CA CYS A 232 23.67 12.64 -8.83
C CYS A 232 23.04 12.62 -10.23
N SER A 233 23.73 11.98 -11.19
CA SER A 233 23.25 11.88 -12.58
C SER A 233 22.50 10.58 -12.87
N ASP A 234 22.49 9.64 -11.95
CA ASP A 234 21.78 8.35 -12.07
C ASP A 234 20.46 8.43 -11.31
N VAL A 235 19.37 8.37 -12.05
CA VAL A 235 18.04 8.59 -11.49
C VAL A 235 17.11 7.43 -11.83
N PHE A 236 16.62 6.73 -10.81
CA PHE A 236 15.52 5.78 -11.01
C PHE A 236 14.17 6.49 -10.91
N VAL A 237 13.31 6.28 -11.91
CA VAL A 237 11.99 6.91 -11.98
C VAL A 237 10.92 5.83 -11.87
N LEU A 238 10.18 5.81 -10.77
CA LEU A 238 8.91 5.11 -10.68
C LEU A 238 7.84 5.95 -11.38
N THR A 239 7.32 5.43 -12.47
CA THR A 239 6.19 6.04 -13.18
C THR A 239 5.31 4.95 -13.80
N ASP A 240 4.07 5.27 -14.04
CA ASP A 240 3.09 4.44 -14.75
C ASP A 240 2.86 4.93 -16.20
N ASP A 241 3.56 6.00 -16.61
CA ASP A 241 3.46 6.57 -17.95
C ASP A 241 4.86 6.78 -18.54
N TYR A 242 5.17 6.04 -19.61
CA TYR A 242 6.49 6.12 -20.26
C TYR A 242 6.74 7.47 -20.95
N SER A 243 5.71 8.26 -21.26
CA SER A 243 5.87 9.61 -21.80
C SER A 243 6.69 10.53 -20.89
N VAL A 244 6.64 10.29 -19.57
CA VAL A 244 7.50 10.98 -18.58
C VAL A 244 8.98 10.70 -18.87
N ILE A 245 9.34 9.45 -19.15
CA ILE A 245 10.72 9.06 -19.47
C ILE A 245 11.17 9.64 -20.80
N GLU A 246 10.28 9.64 -21.81
CA GLU A 246 10.55 10.28 -23.11
C GLU A 246 10.85 11.78 -22.93
N GLN A 247 10.04 12.48 -22.13
CA GLN A 247 10.21 13.89 -21.83
C GLN A 247 11.51 14.16 -21.06
N LEU A 248 11.80 13.40 -20.00
CA LEU A 248 13.02 13.53 -19.21
C LEU A 248 14.28 13.29 -20.08
N THR A 249 14.26 12.26 -20.91
CA THR A 249 15.39 11.93 -21.78
C THR A 249 15.63 13.03 -22.83
N ALA A 250 14.57 13.58 -23.42
CA ALA A 250 14.69 14.63 -24.43
C ALA A 250 15.17 15.97 -23.84
N GLN A 251 14.66 16.35 -22.67
CA GLN A 251 14.97 17.65 -22.06
C GLN A 251 16.26 17.64 -21.22
N TYR A 252 16.64 16.49 -20.67
CA TYR A 252 17.77 16.34 -19.75
C TYR A 252 18.68 15.17 -20.13
N PRO A 253 19.32 15.19 -21.30
CA PRO A 253 20.12 14.08 -21.85
C PRO A 253 21.44 13.83 -21.09
N SER A 254 21.84 14.71 -20.19
CA SER A 254 23.03 14.53 -19.33
C SER A 254 22.80 13.58 -18.16
N TYR A 255 21.54 13.23 -17.85
CA TYR A 255 21.19 12.28 -16.81
C TYR A 255 21.00 10.87 -17.39
N ARG A 256 21.24 9.85 -16.57
CA ARG A 256 20.92 8.45 -16.87
C ARG A 256 19.62 8.07 -16.19
N TRP A 257 18.60 7.82 -16.98
CA TRP A 257 17.27 7.53 -16.52
C TRP A 257 17.04 6.02 -16.50
N TYR A 258 16.65 5.48 -15.34
CA TYR A 258 16.31 4.08 -15.12
C TYR A 258 14.83 3.96 -14.74
N THR A 259 14.15 2.98 -15.30
CA THR A 259 12.76 2.72 -14.98
C THR A 259 12.40 1.27 -15.30
N LEU A 260 11.40 0.73 -14.61
CA LEU A 260 10.72 -0.52 -14.97
C LEU A 260 9.46 -0.27 -15.81
N CYS A 261 9.07 0.99 -16.03
CA CYS A 261 7.96 1.35 -16.91
C CYS A 261 8.31 0.98 -18.37
N GLU A 262 7.40 0.33 -19.05
CA GLU A 262 7.60 -0.11 -20.44
C GLU A 262 7.11 0.94 -21.44
N LYS A 263 7.73 0.97 -22.62
CA LYS A 263 7.40 1.95 -23.69
C LYS A 263 5.93 1.99 -24.09
N VAL A 264 5.19 0.92 -23.86
CA VAL A 264 3.76 0.81 -24.18
C VAL A 264 2.84 1.33 -23.08
N GLU A 265 3.37 1.58 -21.90
CA GLU A 265 2.57 2.03 -20.75
C GLU A 265 2.29 3.53 -20.85
N ARG A 266 1.02 3.90 -20.72
CA ARG A 266 0.49 5.25 -20.82
C ARG A 266 -0.49 5.53 -19.68
N GLY A 267 -0.02 5.39 -18.44
CA GLY A 267 -0.77 5.61 -17.22
C GLY A 267 -1.47 4.37 -16.66
N TYR A 268 -1.58 4.33 -15.36
CA TYR A 268 -2.33 3.30 -14.65
C TYR A 268 -3.79 3.73 -14.53
N PHE A 269 -4.70 2.84 -14.91
CA PHE A 269 -6.14 2.99 -14.73
C PHE A 269 -6.69 1.78 -13.97
N HIS A 270 -7.19 2.02 -12.76
CA HIS A 270 -7.61 0.96 -11.85
C HIS A 270 -8.67 0.03 -12.44
N GLN A 271 -9.67 0.57 -13.14
CA GLN A 271 -10.69 -0.25 -13.81
C GLN A 271 -10.11 -1.17 -14.89
N SER A 272 -9.08 -0.71 -15.59
CA SER A 272 -8.35 -1.53 -16.55
C SER A 272 -7.59 -2.66 -15.84
N PHE A 273 -6.93 -2.35 -14.72
CA PHE A 273 -6.23 -3.34 -13.90
C PHE A 273 -7.17 -4.45 -13.41
N LEU A 274 -8.36 -4.10 -12.92
CA LEU A 274 -9.34 -5.07 -12.43
C LEU A 274 -9.75 -6.12 -13.50
N ARG A 275 -9.73 -5.73 -14.77
CA ARG A 275 -10.13 -6.59 -15.92
C ARG A 275 -9.00 -7.47 -16.45
N LYS A 276 -7.75 -7.26 -16.01
CA LYS A 276 -6.60 -8.04 -16.46
C LYS A 276 -6.65 -9.48 -15.96
N SER A 277 -5.98 -10.38 -16.68
CA SER A 277 -5.77 -11.75 -16.20
C SER A 277 -4.96 -11.77 -14.91
N LYS A 278 -5.08 -12.84 -14.13
CA LYS A 278 -4.34 -13.02 -12.89
C LYS A 278 -2.83 -12.92 -13.11
N ASN A 279 -2.30 -13.57 -14.15
CA ASN A 279 -0.87 -13.56 -14.46
C ASN A 279 -0.38 -12.14 -14.76
N LEU A 280 -1.10 -11.38 -15.58
CA LEU A 280 -0.73 -10.01 -15.89
C LEU A 280 -0.83 -9.08 -14.65
N LYS A 281 -1.81 -9.30 -13.78
CA LYS A 281 -1.88 -8.60 -12.49
C LYS A 281 -0.65 -8.89 -11.63
N ARG A 282 -0.23 -10.18 -11.57
CA ARG A 282 0.97 -10.57 -10.84
C ARG A 282 2.21 -9.87 -11.38
N GLU A 283 2.42 -9.89 -12.69
CA GLU A 283 3.55 -9.21 -13.34
C GLU A 283 3.61 -7.71 -13.01
N LEU A 284 2.47 -7.03 -13.09
CA LEU A 284 2.38 -5.61 -12.76
C LEU A 284 2.66 -5.33 -11.27
N LEU A 285 2.20 -6.20 -10.37
CA LEU A 285 2.49 -6.07 -8.94
C LEU A 285 3.95 -6.36 -8.62
N ILE A 286 4.54 -7.39 -9.20
CA ILE A 286 5.98 -7.67 -9.05
C ILE A 286 6.81 -6.49 -9.55
N LYS A 287 6.43 -5.88 -10.67
CA LYS A 287 7.09 -4.67 -11.19
C LYS A 287 6.97 -3.50 -10.20
N LEU A 288 5.81 -3.30 -9.61
CA LEU A 288 5.57 -2.27 -8.59
C LEU A 288 6.42 -2.54 -7.32
N PHE A 289 6.45 -3.78 -6.84
CA PHE A 289 7.24 -4.17 -5.66
C PHE A 289 8.74 -4.04 -5.92
N ALA A 290 9.21 -4.45 -7.10
CA ALA A 290 10.60 -4.26 -7.52
C ALA A 290 10.98 -2.77 -7.58
N SER A 291 10.08 -1.92 -8.08
CA SER A 291 10.29 -0.46 -8.11
C SER A 291 10.44 0.12 -6.72
N VAL A 292 9.58 -0.30 -5.78
CA VAL A 292 9.66 0.15 -4.38
C VAL A 292 10.95 -0.36 -3.71
N ASP A 293 11.34 -1.61 -3.96
CA ASP A 293 12.61 -2.13 -3.44
C ASP A 293 13.83 -1.40 -4.04
N ILE A 294 13.78 -0.99 -5.31
CA ILE A 294 14.81 -0.14 -5.91
C ILE A 294 14.86 1.24 -5.19
N ILE A 295 13.71 1.86 -4.98
CA ILE A 295 13.62 3.15 -4.26
C ILE A 295 14.21 3.00 -2.85
N ALA A 296 13.85 1.96 -2.12
CA ALA A 296 14.33 1.70 -0.76
C ALA A 296 15.86 1.54 -0.65
N ASN A 297 16.53 1.20 -1.77
CA ASN A 297 17.98 1.09 -1.86
C ASN A 297 18.65 2.33 -2.49
N SER A 298 17.91 3.39 -2.80
CA SER A 298 18.46 4.64 -3.31
C SER A 298 19.03 5.52 -2.18
N GLN A 299 19.88 6.46 -2.55
CA GLN A 299 20.44 7.41 -1.57
C GLN A 299 19.39 8.40 -1.04
N ARG A 300 18.48 8.83 -1.91
CA ARG A 300 17.40 9.80 -1.62
C ARG A 300 16.22 9.49 -2.51
N PHE A 301 15.04 9.79 -2.02
CA PHE A 301 13.78 9.61 -2.74
C PHE A 301 12.93 10.86 -2.70
N LEU A 302 12.39 11.27 -3.86
CA LEU A 302 11.41 12.34 -3.97
C LEU A 302 10.07 11.78 -4.45
N GLY A 303 9.04 11.93 -3.65
CA GLY A 303 7.68 11.54 -3.99
C GLY A 303 6.69 12.68 -3.95
N THR A 304 5.41 12.34 -3.94
CA THR A 304 4.29 13.25 -3.69
C THR A 304 3.33 12.65 -2.67
N LYS A 305 2.83 13.45 -1.74
CA LYS A 305 1.85 13.00 -0.72
C LYS A 305 0.47 12.68 -1.29
N THR A 306 0.25 12.97 -2.56
CA THR A 306 -0.97 12.58 -3.27
C THR A 306 -0.92 11.15 -3.83
N SER A 307 0.20 10.43 -3.64
CA SER A 307 0.41 9.08 -4.18
C SER A 307 0.68 8.05 -3.09
N ASN A 308 -0.12 6.99 -3.07
CA ASN A 308 0.00 5.93 -2.05
C ASN A 308 1.35 5.19 -2.02
N PRO A 309 2.06 4.92 -3.13
CA PRO A 309 3.43 4.40 -3.06
C PRO A 309 4.41 5.36 -2.37
N SER A 310 4.27 6.68 -2.59
CA SER A 310 5.12 7.67 -1.91
C SER A 310 4.80 7.74 -0.41
N ILE A 311 3.52 7.73 -0.04
CA ILE A 311 3.08 7.65 1.38
C ILE A 311 3.66 6.40 2.06
N PHE A 312 3.67 5.27 1.35
CA PHE A 312 4.30 4.05 1.85
C PHE A 312 5.80 4.25 2.09
N MET A 313 6.52 4.93 1.17
CA MET A 313 7.94 5.21 1.34
C MET A 313 8.22 6.14 2.52
N ASP A 314 7.37 7.14 2.77
CA ASP A 314 7.48 8.02 3.95
C ASP A 314 7.38 7.24 5.28
N ILE A 315 6.64 6.11 5.28
CA ILE A 315 6.55 5.20 6.43
C ILE A 315 7.73 4.24 6.45
N PHE A 316 8.07 3.65 5.30
CA PHE A 316 9.04 2.56 5.21
C PHE A 316 10.49 3.03 5.35
N HIS A 317 10.83 4.16 4.71
CA HIS A 317 12.16 4.77 4.76
C HIS A 317 12.06 6.30 4.91
N PRO A 318 11.62 6.80 6.07
CA PRO A 318 11.43 8.22 6.32
C PRO A 318 12.71 9.04 6.21
N ASP A 319 13.87 8.42 6.47
CA ASP A 319 15.21 9.03 6.45
C ASP A 319 15.70 9.40 5.05
N ILE A 320 15.23 8.74 4.00
CA ILE A 320 15.58 9.05 2.61
C ILE A 320 14.46 9.76 1.84
N SER A 321 13.25 9.83 2.40
CA SER A 321 12.03 10.28 1.71
C SER A 321 11.84 11.78 1.85
N GLU A 322 11.57 12.43 0.72
CA GLU A 322 11.16 13.82 0.61
C GLU A 322 9.91 13.95 -0.28
N SER A 323 9.20 15.06 -0.20
CA SER A 323 8.00 15.31 -0.99
C SER A 323 8.04 16.64 -1.70
N VAL A 324 7.62 16.67 -2.97
CA VAL A 324 7.49 17.89 -3.77
C VAL A 324 6.38 18.81 -3.24
N ASP A 325 5.41 18.27 -2.53
CA ASP A 325 4.30 18.96 -1.87
C ASP A 325 4.50 18.98 -0.34
N SER A 326 5.64 19.51 0.10
CA SER A 326 6.17 19.42 1.47
C SER A 326 5.29 20.03 2.56
N ASP A 327 4.39 20.93 2.23
CA ASP A 327 3.51 21.63 3.18
C ASP A 327 2.43 20.72 3.78
N ARG A 328 2.36 19.46 3.32
CA ARG A 328 1.37 18.48 3.75
C ARG A 328 2.07 17.28 4.37
N ASN A 329 1.87 17.07 5.67
CA ASN A 329 2.31 15.81 6.27
C ASN A 329 1.37 14.66 5.82
N MET A 330 1.83 13.41 5.92
CA MET A 330 1.04 12.22 5.57
C MET A 330 -0.32 12.20 6.28
N LEU A 331 -0.36 12.68 7.52
CA LEU A 331 -1.57 12.80 8.33
C LEU A 331 -2.61 13.70 7.67
N TYR A 332 -2.18 14.86 7.15
CA TYR A 332 -3.06 15.78 6.43
C TYR A 332 -3.69 15.10 5.21
N TYR A 333 -2.92 14.34 4.46
CA TYR A 333 -3.41 13.61 3.30
C TYR A 333 -4.44 12.53 3.71
N ILE A 334 -4.14 11.74 4.73
CA ILE A 334 -5.04 10.70 5.25
C ILE A 334 -6.37 11.33 5.70
N LEU A 335 -6.32 12.47 6.37
CA LEU A 335 -7.52 13.15 6.88
C LEU A 335 -8.34 13.88 5.80
N HIS A 336 -7.72 14.37 4.73
CA HIS A 336 -8.38 15.23 3.74
C HIS A 336 -8.75 14.53 2.43
N THR A 337 -8.13 13.39 2.10
CA THR A 337 -8.52 12.60 0.92
C THR A 337 -9.68 11.64 1.20
N MET A 338 -10.12 11.57 2.44
CA MET A 338 -11.21 10.70 2.88
C MET A 338 -12.48 11.46 3.33
N GLN A 339 -12.47 12.77 3.27
CA GLN A 339 -13.66 13.61 3.36
C GLN A 339 -14.28 13.77 1.96
#